data_e4c2b0748c6da5d9a230408d1b0a5c61
#
_entry.id   e4c2b0748c6da5d9a230408d1b0a5c61
#
_cell.length_a   1.000
_cell.length_b   1.000
_cell.length_c   1.000
_cell.angle_alpha   90.00
_cell.angle_beta   90.00
_cell.angle_gamma   90.00
#
_symmetry.space_group_name_H-M   'P 1'
#
loop_
_entity.id
_entity.type
_entity.pdbx_description
1 polymer ?
#
loop_
_entity_poly.entity_id
_entity_poly.type
_entity_poly.pdbx_seq_one_letter_code
_entity_poly.pdbx_strand_id
1 'polypeptide(L)'
;MERLKILLVEDDAESRALYVYMLALAGYKVSAVRNGLEAFAEIQLNRPDVIVTDIVMPVLNGLDLIIAVRSDDNLADMPVVAITSFGENLREQARAVGATESIDKPTELAKMREVIDAAVSRASSQARSDKRQKDAVIPPTSDS
;
A
#
# COMPACT_ATOMS: atom_id res chain seq x y z
N MET A 1 7.15 15.15 15.14
CA MET A 1 6.93 13.94 14.34
C MET A 1 6.02 14.24 13.17
N GLU A 2 6.49 13.99 11.98
CA GLU A 2 5.66 14.13 10.81
C GLU A 2 4.58 13.04 10.80
N ARG A 3 3.39 13.42 10.37
CA ARG A 3 2.28 12.47 10.21
C ARG A 3 2.55 11.54 9.03
N LEU A 4 2.19 10.28 9.16
CA LEU A 4 2.25 9.35 8.04
C LEU A 4 1.34 9.83 6.91
N LYS A 5 1.86 9.78 5.70
CA LYS A 5 1.11 10.14 4.49
C LYS A 5 0.45 8.89 3.92
N ILE A 6 -0.85 8.93 3.81
CA ILE A 6 -1.63 7.83 3.23
C ILE A 6 -2.16 8.25 1.87
N LEU A 7 -1.97 7.40 0.88
CA LEU A 7 -2.71 7.52 -0.38
C LEU A 7 -3.85 6.51 -0.34
N LEU A 8 -5.07 7.03 -0.31
CA LEU A 8 -6.28 6.22 -0.33
C LEU A 8 -6.80 6.11 -1.78
N VAL A 9 -7.03 4.88 -2.23
CA VAL A 9 -7.56 4.62 -3.56
C VAL A 9 -8.92 3.96 -3.42
N GLU A 10 -9.98 4.68 -3.76
CA GLU A 10 -11.37 4.25 -3.57
C GLU A 10 -12.25 4.90 -4.63
N ASP A 11 -12.93 4.09 -5.43
CA ASP A 11 -13.78 4.60 -6.52
C ASP A 11 -15.13 5.13 -6.06
N ASP A 12 -15.69 4.57 -4.97
CA ASP A 12 -16.96 5.03 -4.44
C ASP A 12 -16.79 6.33 -3.65
N ALA A 13 -17.51 7.38 -4.08
CA ALA A 13 -17.36 8.71 -3.50
C ALA A 13 -17.72 8.78 -2.02
N GLU A 14 -18.78 8.06 -1.59
CA GLU A 14 -19.19 8.06 -0.19
C GLU A 14 -18.20 7.31 0.67
N SER A 15 -17.75 6.13 0.23
CA SER A 15 -16.73 5.35 0.94
C SER A 15 -15.42 6.13 1.03
N ARG A 16 -15.03 6.76 -0.06
CA ARG A 16 -13.82 7.58 -0.11
C ARG A 16 -13.86 8.71 0.92
N ALA A 17 -14.97 9.45 0.96
CA ALA A 17 -15.15 10.54 1.92
C ALA A 17 -15.12 10.03 3.36
N LEU A 18 -15.75 8.89 3.63
CA LEU A 18 -15.78 8.29 4.97
C LEU A 18 -14.37 7.87 5.42
N TYR A 19 -13.64 7.18 4.56
CA TYR A 19 -12.29 6.73 4.92
C TYR A 19 -11.31 7.89 5.06
N VAL A 20 -11.43 8.91 4.23
CA VAL A 20 -10.62 10.14 4.40
C VAL A 20 -10.87 10.74 5.78
N TYR A 21 -12.14 10.87 6.17
CA TYR A 21 -12.52 11.41 7.46
C TYR A 21 -11.94 10.57 8.62
N MET A 22 -12.13 9.25 8.55
CA MET A 22 -11.65 8.33 9.58
C MET A 22 -10.13 8.40 9.72
N LEU A 23 -9.42 8.36 8.63
CA LEU A 23 -7.95 8.37 8.63
C LEU A 23 -7.39 9.72 9.09
N ALA A 24 -8.04 10.81 8.68
CA ALA A 24 -7.65 12.14 9.14
C ALA A 24 -7.84 12.29 10.65
N LEU A 25 -8.95 11.75 11.20
CA LEU A 25 -9.19 11.74 12.65
C LEU A 25 -8.12 10.95 13.39
N ALA A 26 -7.58 9.90 12.77
CA ALA A 26 -6.51 9.10 13.35
C ALA A 26 -5.15 9.81 13.34
N GLY A 27 -5.06 10.99 12.72
CA GLY A 27 -3.84 11.79 12.68
C GLY A 27 -3.00 11.61 11.43
N TYR A 28 -3.47 10.86 10.44
CA TYR A 28 -2.75 10.68 9.18
C TYR A 28 -2.98 11.85 8.23
N LYS A 29 -2.00 12.09 7.37
CA LYS A 29 -2.15 13.03 6.27
C LYS A 29 -2.63 12.24 5.06
N VAL A 30 -3.84 12.53 4.57
CA VAL A 30 -4.52 11.70 3.58
C VAL A 30 -4.66 12.42 2.25
N SER A 31 -4.24 11.76 1.17
CA SER A 31 -4.60 12.12 -0.19
C SER A 31 -5.49 11.00 -0.73
N ALA A 32 -6.51 11.33 -1.49
CA ALA A 32 -7.45 10.33 -2.01
C ALA A 32 -7.63 10.47 -3.51
N VAL A 33 -7.67 9.32 -4.19
CA VAL A 33 -7.88 9.23 -5.63
C VAL A 33 -8.93 8.16 -5.92
N ARG A 34 -9.41 8.12 -7.16
CA ARG A 34 -10.60 7.33 -7.54
C ARG A 34 -10.28 5.97 -8.18
N ASN A 35 -9.07 5.78 -8.67
CA ASN A 35 -8.70 4.55 -9.36
C ASN A 35 -7.18 4.36 -9.35
N GLY A 36 -6.74 3.20 -9.82
CA GLY A 36 -5.33 2.85 -9.83
C GLY A 36 -4.47 3.72 -10.74
N LEU A 37 -5.05 4.22 -11.83
CA LEU A 37 -4.32 5.09 -12.75
C LEU A 37 -4.02 6.45 -12.12
N GLU A 38 -5.02 7.06 -11.45
CA GLU A 38 -4.82 8.28 -10.68
C GLU A 38 -3.84 8.06 -9.53
N ALA A 39 -3.91 6.89 -8.89
CA ALA A 39 -3.00 6.52 -7.81
C ALA A 39 -1.56 6.51 -8.29
N PHE A 40 -1.28 5.87 -9.41
CA PHE A 40 0.08 5.79 -9.94
C PHE A 40 0.64 7.16 -10.28
N ALA A 41 -0.19 8.04 -10.86
CA ALA A 41 0.21 9.43 -11.14
C ALA A 41 0.50 10.20 -9.84
N GLU A 42 -0.36 10.05 -8.82
CA GLU A 42 -0.19 10.73 -7.54
C GLU A 42 1.08 10.29 -6.83
N ILE A 43 1.41 9.00 -6.88
CA ILE A 43 2.64 8.45 -6.26
C ILE A 43 3.89 9.12 -6.85
N GLN A 44 3.89 9.42 -8.14
CA GLN A 44 5.00 10.08 -8.81
C GLN A 44 5.17 11.53 -8.35
N LEU A 45 4.07 12.20 -8.01
CA LEU A 45 4.08 13.62 -7.60
C LEU A 45 4.34 13.75 -6.10
N ASN A 46 3.72 12.92 -5.29
CA ASN A 46 3.79 12.96 -3.83
C ASN A 46 3.87 11.54 -3.28
N ARG A 47 5.07 11.05 -3.08
CA ARG A 47 5.27 9.69 -2.56
C ARG A 47 4.61 9.53 -1.20
N PRO A 48 3.65 8.60 -1.04
CA PRO A 48 3.05 8.32 0.26
C PRO A 48 3.96 7.42 1.10
N ASP A 49 3.64 7.32 2.39
CA ASP A 49 4.28 6.35 3.28
C ASP A 49 3.59 4.98 3.21
N VAL A 50 2.31 4.98 2.84
CA VAL A 50 1.52 3.75 2.69
C VAL A 50 0.38 4.00 1.70
N ILE A 51 0.06 2.97 0.91
CA ILE A 51 -1.09 2.98 0.01
C ILE A 51 -2.19 2.12 0.64
N VAL A 52 -3.40 2.67 0.74
CA VAL A 52 -4.59 1.92 1.16
C VAL A 52 -5.53 1.89 -0.04
N THR A 53 -5.72 0.73 -0.63
CA THR A 53 -6.47 0.62 -1.88
C THR A 53 -7.60 -0.39 -1.82
N ASP A 54 -8.76 -0.01 -2.36
CA ASP A 54 -9.79 -0.98 -2.71
C ASP A 54 -9.24 -1.89 -3.81
N ILE A 55 -9.75 -3.10 -3.88
CA ILE A 55 -9.34 -4.05 -4.91
C ILE A 55 -10.22 -3.92 -6.15
N VAL A 56 -11.55 -3.92 -5.96
CA VAL A 56 -12.49 -3.88 -7.09
C VAL A 56 -12.81 -2.44 -7.46
N MET A 57 -12.22 -1.98 -8.56
CA MET A 57 -12.40 -0.62 -9.07
C MET A 57 -12.38 -0.63 -10.59
N PRO A 58 -13.09 0.30 -11.25
CA PRO A 58 -13.00 0.44 -12.70
C PRO A 58 -11.65 1.02 -13.13
N VAL A 59 -11.34 0.94 -14.40
CA VAL A 59 -10.15 1.46 -15.07
C VAL A 59 -8.92 0.62 -14.74
N LEU A 60 -8.35 0.78 -13.55
CA LEU A 60 -7.24 -0.03 -13.07
C LEU A 60 -7.57 -0.46 -11.65
N ASN A 61 -7.80 -1.75 -11.45
CA ASN A 61 -8.18 -2.30 -10.15
C ASN A 61 -6.99 -2.37 -9.18
N GLY A 62 -7.30 -2.69 -7.92
CA GLY A 62 -6.28 -2.73 -6.88
C GLY A 62 -5.21 -3.80 -7.09
N LEU A 63 -5.55 -4.95 -7.65
CA LEU A 63 -4.56 -5.99 -7.95
C LEU A 63 -3.55 -5.50 -8.98
N ASP A 64 -4.03 -4.87 -10.05
CA ASP A 64 -3.17 -4.32 -11.08
C ASP A 64 -2.30 -3.19 -10.55
N LEU A 65 -2.86 -2.36 -9.68
CA LEU A 65 -2.09 -1.30 -9.02
C LEU A 65 -0.96 -1.89 -8.17
N ILE A 66 -1.25 -2.92 -7.38
CA ILE A 66 -0.23 -3.58 -6.55
C ILE A 66 0.88 -4.18 -7.42
N ILE A 67 0.50 -4.85 -8.50
CA ILE A 67 1.48 -5.40 -9.45
C ILE A 67 2.36 -4.30 -10.02
N ALA A 68 1.77 -3.18 -10.44
CA ALA A 68 2.52 -2.06 -10.99
C ALA A 68 3.49 -1.46 -9.96
N VAL A 69 3.04 -1.30 -8.71
CA VAL A 69 3.88 -0.79 -7.62
C VAL A 69 5.05 -1.74 -7.36
N ARG A 70 4.80 -3.03 -7.27
CA ARG A 70 5.85 -4.03 -7.02
C ARG A 70 6.84 -4.16 -8.18
N SER A 71 6.41 -3.83 -9.39
CA SER A 71 7.26 -3.88 -10.58
C SER A 71 8.15 -2.65 -10.77
N ASP A 72 7.87 -1.58 -10.04
CA ASP A 72 8.67 -0.35 -10.08
C ASP A 72 9.76 -0.43 -9.02
N ASP A 73 11.03 -0.38 -9.45
CA ASP A 73 12.18 -0.53 -8.55
C ASP A 73 12.18 0.50 -7.41
N ASN A 74 11.66 1.70 -7.67
CA ASN A 74 11.59 2.76 -6.66
C ASN A 74 10.45 2.56 -5.67
N LEU A 75 9.49 1.69 -5.97
CA LEU A 75 8.28 1.47 -5.18
C LEU A 75 8.16 0.04 -4.67
N ALA A 76 9.15 -0.81 -4.94
CA ALA A 76 9.07 -2.24 -4.63
C ALA A 76 8.81 -2.53 -3.14
N ASP A 77 9.26 -1.65 -2.26
CA ASP A 77 9.09 -1.80 -0.80
C ASP A 77 7.94 -0.97 -0.23
N MET A 78 7.14 -0.32 -1.08
CA MET A 78 6.01 0.51 -0.65
C MET A 78 5.00 -0.31 0.15
N PRO A 79 4.65 0.08 1.40
CA PRO A 79 3.58 -0.60 2.13
C PRO A 79 2.25 -0.43 1.40
N VAL A 80 1.55 -1.54 1.20
CA VAL A 80 0.23 -1.53 0.56
C VAL A 80 -0.75 -2.34 1.40
N VAL A 81 -1.84 -1.69 1.78
CA VAL A 81 -2.97 -2.33 2.46
C VAL A 81 -4.12 -2.44 1.47
N ALA A 82 -4.54 -3.66 1.18
CA ALA A 82 -5.68 -3.90 0.30
C ALA A 82 -6.96 -4.01 1.12
N ILE A 83 -8.03 -3.37 0.68
CA ILE A 83 -9.34 -3.41 1.34
C ILE A 83 -10.38 -3.95 0.35
N THR A 84 -11.23 -4.88 0.78
CA THR A 84 -12.29 -5.39 -0.09
C THR A 84 -13.50 -5.86 0.71
N SER A 85 -14.71 -5.73 0.10
CA SER A 85 -15.94 -6.31 0.60
C SER A 85 -16.17 -7.73 0.10
N PHE A 86 -15.30 -8.25 -0.78
CA PHE A 86 -15.57 -9.47 -1.55
C PHE A 86 -14.91 -10.74 -1.00
N GLY A 87 -14.45 -10.70 0.26
CA GLY A 87 -14.10 -11.89 1.01
C GLY A 87 -12.64 -12.34 0.92
N GLU A 88 -12.39 -13.47 1.57
CA GLU A 88 -11.05 -14.03 1.80
C GLU A 88 -10.29 -14.33 0.51
N ASN A 89 -10.98 -14.85 -0.49
CA ASN A 89 -10.36 -15.24 -1.76
C ASN A 89 -9.65 -14.06 -2.43
N LEU A 90 -10.32 -12.91 -2.48
CA LEU A 90 -9.77 -11.71 -3.08
C LEU A 90 -8.66 -11.10 -2.22
N ARG A 91 -8.79 -11.21 -0.90
CA ARG A 91 -7.72 -10.79 0.02
C ARG A 91 -6.46 -11.63 -0.16
N GLU A 92 -6.61 -12.94 -0.36
CA GLU A 92 -5.49 -13.83 -0.65
C GLU A 92 -4.82 -13.49 -1.97
N GLN A 93 -5.62 -13.19 -2.99
CA GLN A 93 -5.09 -12.75 -4.29
C GLN A 93 -4.27 -11.46 -4.16
N ALA A 94 -4.77 -10.51 -3.36
CA ALA A 94 -4.04 -9.27 -3.11
C ALA A 94 -2.68 -9.54 -2.45
N ARG A 95 -2.66 -10.41 -1.45
CA ARG A 95 -1.40 -10.79 -0.79
C ARG A 95 -0.46 -11.52 -1.76
N ALA A 96 -1.01 -12.39 -2.60
CA ALA A 96 -0.23 -13.15 -3.58
C ALA A 96 0.47 -12.25 -4.60
N VAL A 97 -0.16 -11.13 -4.99
CA VAL A 97 0.46 -10.17 -5.92
C VAL A 97 1.31 -9.11 -5.21
N GLY A 98 1.38 -9.13 -3.88
CA GLY A 98 2.32 -8.29 -3.15
C GLY A 98 1.74 -7.28 -2.17
N ALA A 99 0.44 -7.33 -1.83
CA ALA A 99 -0.08 -6.50 -0.75
C ALA A 99 0.62 -6.85 0.55
N THR A 100 0.98 -5.83 1.33
CA THR A 100 1.63 -6.04 2.64
C THR A 100 0.62 -6.60 3.64
N GLU A 101 -0.60 -6.07 3.60
CA GLU A 101 -1.72 -6.51 4.44
C GLU A 101 -3.00 -6.45 3.63
N SER A 102 -4.03 -7.19 4.05
CA SER A 102 -5.36 -7.08 3.47
C SER A 102 -6.43 -7.16 4.55
N ILE A 103 -7.51 -6.40 4.41
CA ILE A 103 -8.61 -6.34 5.37
C ILE A 103 -9.96 -6.32 4.67
N ASP A 104 -10.99 -6.76 5.39
CA ASP A 104 -12.37 -6.72 4.93
C ASP A 104 -13.04 -5.36 5.19
N LYS A 105 -13.94 -4.98 4.29
CA LYS A 105 -14.90 -3.91 4.53
C LYS A 105 -16.20 -4.49 5.11
N PRO A 106 -16.92 -3.76 5.94
CA PRO A 106 -16.53 -2.50 6.60
C PRO A 106 -15.51 -2.76 7.71
N THR A 107 -14.71 -1.75 8.01
CA THR A 107 -13.69 -1.89 9.05
C THR A 107 -13.74 -0.68 9.99
N GLU A 108 -13.44 -0.95 11.25
CA GLU A 108 -13.36 0.08 12.28
C GLU A 108 -12.01 0.80 12.23
N LEU A 109 -12.01 2.06 12.67
CA LEU A 109 -10.79 2.89 12.67
C LEU A 109 -9.64 2.23 13.43
N ALA A 110 -9.91 1.65 14.60
CA ALA A 110 -8.86 0.99 15.39
C ALA A 110 -8.20 -0.15 14.62
N LYS A 111 -8.99 -0.93 13.87
CA LYS A 111 -8.48 -2.01 13.03
C LYS A 111 -7.65 -1.49 11.87
N MET A 112 -8.12 -0.42 11.22
CA MET A 112 -7.36 0.22 10.14
C MET A 112 -6.00 0.71 10.63
N ARG A 113 -5.97 1.39 11.77
CA ARG A 113 -4.72 1.87 12.36
C ARG A 113 -3.75 0.72 12.63
N GLU A 114 -4.25 -0.35 13.25
CA GLU A 114 -3.45 -1.53 13.55
C GLU A 114 -2.82 -2.12 12.27
N VAL A 115 -3.63 -2.28 11.23
CA VAL A 115 -3.18 -2.89 9.98
C VAL A 115 -2.22 -1.97 9.22
N ILE A 116 -2.50 -0.67 9.17
CA ILE A 116 -1.62 0.32 8.53
C ILE A 116 -0.26 0.35 9.24
N ASP A 117 -0.25 0.40 10.56
CA ASP A 117 0.99 0.44 11.32
C ASP A 117 1.79 -0.86 11.14
N ALA A 118 1.10 -2.00 11.09
CA ALA A 118 1.73 -3.28 10.81
C ALA A 118 2.34 -3.33 9.41
N ALA A 119 1.64 -2.80 8.42
CA ALA A 119 2.13 -2.76 7.03
C ALA A 119 3.39 -1.90 6.90
N VAL A 120 3.39 -0.73 7.53
CA VAL A 120 4.55 0.17 7.53
C VAL A 120 5.74 -0.51 8.23
N SER A 121 5.51 -1.16 9.36
CA SER A 121 6.56 -1.86 10.10
C SER A 121 7.15 -3.03 9.31
N ARG A 122 6.30 -3.83 8.66
CA ARG A 122 6.74 -4.96 7.83
C ARG A 122 7.56 -4.51 6.63
N ALA A 123 7.10 -3.48 5.93
CA ALA A 123 7.80 -2.96 4.77
C ALA A 123 9.17 -2.41 5.17
N SER A 124 9.28 -1.72 6.30
CA SER A 124 10.55 -1.23 6.82
C SER A 124 11.50 -2.37 7.17
N SER A 125 10.99 -3.43 7.79
CA SER A 125 11.78 -4.62 8.14
C SER A 125 12.25 -5.36 6.90
N GLN A 126 11.39 -5.51 5.90
CA GLN A 126 11.70 -6.15 4.63
C GLN A 126 12.75 -5.37 3.86
N ALA A 127 12.62 -4.06 3.77
CA ALA A 127 13.59 -3.20 3.10
C ALA A 127 14.98 -3.31 3.76
N ARG A 128 15.03 -3.33 5.10
CA ARG A 128 16.29 -3.51 5.83
C ARG A 128 16.91 -4.88 5.59
N SER A 129 16.09 -5.93 5.56
CA SER A 129 16.53 -7.30 5.29
C SER A 129 17.11 -7.42 3.88
N ASP A 130 16.43 -6.88 2.88
CA ASP A 130 16.87 -6.88 1.49
C ASP A 130 18.18 -6.11 1.34
N LYS A 131 18.30 -4.97 2.00
CA LYS A 131 19.53 -4.19 1.99
C LYS A 131 20.69 -4.97 2.61
N ARG A 132 20.46 -5.66 3.72
CA ARG A 132 21.50 -6.50 4.36
C ARG A 132 21.94 -7.62 3.43
N GLN A 133 21.02 -8.24 2.70
CA GLN A 133 21.36 -9.27 1.73
C GLN A 133 22.20 -8.72 0.59
N LYS A 134 21.85 -7.55 0.07
CA LYS A 134 22.64 -6.88 -0.97
C LYS A 134 24.03 -6.52 -0.48
N ASP A 135 24.16 -6.02 0.74
CA ASP A 135 25.45 -5.64 1.32
C ASP A 135 26.28 -6.87 1.69
N ALA A 136 25.65 -8.01 1.95
CA ALA A 136 26.31 -9.27 2.28
C ALA A 136 26.79 -10.04 1.05
N VAL A 137 26.29 -9.71 -0.14
CA VAL A 137 26.76 -10.32 -1.38
C VAL A 137 28.11 -9.71 -1.71
N ILE A 138 29.15 -10.47 -1.44
CA ILE A 138 30.51 -10.12 -1.85
C ILE A 138 30.52 -10.18 -3.39
N PRO A 139 30.77 -9.06 -4.07
CA PRO A 139 30.88 -9.12 -5.53
C PRO A 139 32.02 -10.10 -5.88
N PRO A 140 31.82 -10.91 -6.92
CA PRO A 140 32.84 -11.83 -7.31
C PRO A 140 34.13 -11.01 -7.57
N THR A 141 35.12 -11.28 -6.77
CA THR A 141 36.46 -10.77 -7.06
C THR A 141 36.82 -11.28 -8.43
N SER A 142 36.92 -10.39 -9.39
CA SER A 142 37.47 -10.76 -10.64
C SER A 142 38.96 -11.09 -10.40
N ASP A 143 39.21 -12.34 -10.07
CA ASP A 143 40.56 -12.85 -10.21
C ASP A 143 40.73 -13.20 -11.66
N SER A 144 41.10 -12.23 -12.35
CA SER A 144 41.72 -12.50 -13.63
C SER A 144 43.13 -12.92 -13.40
#